data_f431e9528c9953d7d62d768fb2420e6a
#
_entry.id   f431e9528c9953d7d62d768fb2420e6a
#
_cell.length_a   1.000
_cell.length_b   1.000
_cell.length_c   1.000
_cell.angle_alpha   90.00
_cell.angle_beta   90.00
_cell.angle_gamma   90.00
#
_symmetry.space_group_name_H-M   'P 1'
#
loop_
_entity.id
_entity.type
_entity.pdbx_description
1 polymer ?
#
loop_
_entity_poly.entity_id
_entity_poly.type
_entity_poly.pdbx_seq_one_letter_code
_entity_poly.pdbx_strand_id
1 'polypeptide(L)'
;MNRNYHHRASGVVTSNPAQEPRLDSFTRRRFLGCVGTTVAVGGLGLLTGFPASAASAKRVAGTPLPPGAALRVQPVLVYQLPVRQERTSWRGYGGLQSAADVERELKRLGNDLKQLTAQAEFPLELQPLRTVSNPTELQAACGSACDAFLVCAAGGPQQWMEALAATKRPNIMFVRHKSGPVYLYYEIAHWRLLRKSGDTKAEPNLDYDDVVVDEFGEVLWRLRALYGLKNARGTKVLALGGMAAYSAPAQELGPAHAQQRWGYEFVTVSHEQLAGRIQEARKDPAVMQQAERQTAQLLAQRNVALATERRFVVNTYVALKVFRDLMRETGAANVGVAHCMGGLIPILDTPPCLVLSILNDEGLTAFCHTDLSHTLPGVLLRWVSNKPSFVCNSHFPHAGVVTLAHCAAPRKMNGRDYEPTKIMTHYESDYGAATKVQYRKGQVITCLIPNLHCTKWFGVRGQIADSPGFDMCRSQMDITIQGDWRRLTREMEGFHTVVCYGDYLREIGYALQKVGGIEWRNYSEPA
;
A
#
# COMPACT_ATOMS: atom_id res chain seq x y z
N MET A 1 -44.10 15.33 -45.40
CA MET A 1 -45.49 15.13 -44.93
C MET A 1 -45.56 15.64 -43.50
N ASN A 2 -46.31 16.73 -43.35
CA ASN A 2 -46.63 17.40 -42.10
C ASN A 2 -47.41 16.53 -41.11
N ARG A 3 -47.22 16.75 -39.82
CA ARG A 3 -48.30 17.01 -38.87
C ARG A 3 -47.73 17.52 -37.54
N ASN A 4 -48.01 18.82 -37.30
CA ASN A 4 -48.04 19.53 -36.01
C ASN A 4 -49.18 18.98 -35.12
N TYR A 5 -49.02 19.06 -33.78
CA TYR A 5 -50.09 19.42 -32.85
C TYR A 5 -49.55 20.09 -31.58
N HIS A 6 -49.80 21.30 -31.48
CA HIS A 6 -50.25 22.32 -30.51
C HIS A 6 -50.10 22.08 -28.99
N HIS A 7 -49.58 23.14 -28.41
CA HIS A 7 -49.76 23.77 -27.10
C HIS A 7 -51.03 23.47 -26.30
N ARG A 8 -50.86 23.32 -24.99
CA ARG A 8 -51.69 24.02 -24.01
C ARG A 8 -50.88 24.41 -22.79
N ALA A 9 -50.90 25.73 -22.49
CA ALA A 9 -50.46 26.34 -21.24
C ALA A 9 -51.65 26.38 -20.28
N SER A 10 -51.40 26.28 -18.98
CA SER A 10 -51.96 27.17 -17.95
C SER A 10 -51.88 26.54 -16.55
N GLY A 11 -51.48 27.35 -15.57
CA GLY A 11 -51.74 27.09 -14.17
C GLY A 11 -50.61 27.53 -13.25
N VAL A 12 -50.38 28.84 -13.10
CA VAL A 12 -49.64 29.42 -11.98
C VAL A 12 -50.48 29.28 -10.71
N VAL A 13 -49.99 28.60 -9.71
CA VAL A 13 -50.48 28.69 -8.32
C VAL A 13 -49.33 29.14 -7.44
N THR A 14 -49.42 30.37 -6.99
CA THR A 14 -48.62 30.97 -5.93
C THR A 14 -49.08 30.42 -4.57
N SER A 15 -48.18 29.87 -3.77
CA SER A 15 -48.41 29.68 -2.35
C SER A 15 -47.16 30.11 -1.55
N ASN A 16 -47.40 30.92 -0.57
CA ASN A 16 -46.55 31.62 0.37
C ASN A 16 -45.55 30.73 1.14
N PRO A 17 -44.40 31.27 1.56
CA PRO A 17 -43.39 30.50 2.32
C PRO A 17 -43.79 30.42 3.79
N ALA A 18 -43.90 29.19 4.27
CA ALA A 18 -43.99 28.91 5.71
C ALA A 18 -42.56 28.86 6.33
N GLN A 19 -42.47 29.54 7.45
CA GLN A 19 -41.28 29.73 8.29
C GLN A 19 -40.59 28.41 8.69
N GLU A 20 -39.27 28.34 8.45
CA GLU A 20 -38.40 27.35 9.07
C GLU A 20 -38.14 27.71 10.55
N PRO A 21 -38.17 26.75 11.48
CA PRO A 21 -37.72 26.98 12.84
C PRO A 21 -36.20 26.98 12.89
N ARG A 22 -35.60 28.04 13.42
CA ARG A 22 -34.19 28.15 13.76
C ARG A 22 -33.85 27.12 14.83
N LEU A 23 -32.93 26.20 14.53
CA LEU A 23 -32.26 25.34 15.52
C LEU A 23 -31.11 26.13 16.14
N ASP A 24 -31.29 26.45 17.41
CA ASP A 24 -30.30 27.07 18.26
C ASP A 24 -29.06 26.18 18.48
N SER A 25 -27.95 26.84 18.54
CA SER A 25 -26.61 26.33 18.86
C SER A 25 -26.58 25.48 20.14
N PHE A 26 -26.34 24.18 20.00
CA PHE A 26 -25.95 23.33 21.13
C PHE A 26 -24.45 23.43 21.39
N THR A 27 -24.11 24.20 22.39
CA THR A 27 -22.77 24.34 22.96
C THR A 27 -22.25 23.04 23.56
N ARG A 28 -20.98 22.74 23.26
CA ARG A 28 -20.15 21.65 23.84
C ARG A 28 -19.88 21.85 25.34
N ARG A 29 -20.87 21.73 26.21
CA ARG A 29 -20.65 21.66 27.67
C ARG A 29 -21.88 21.13 28.38
N ARG A 30 -22.09 19.80 28.34
CA ARG A 30 -22.87 19.06 29.36
C ARG A 30 -22.86 17.58 29.03
N PHE A 31 -21.71 16.93 29.30
CA PHE A 31 -21.66 15.46 29.42
C PHE A 31 -20.66 15.09 30.54
N LEU A 32 -20.94 15.62 31.71
CA LEU A 32 -20.31 15.16 32.95
C LEU A 32 -21.37 15.31 34.06
N GLY A 33 -21.90 14.19 34.50
CA GLY A 33 -22.72 14.13 35.70
C GLY A 33 -23.97 13.28 35.58
N CYS A 34 -23.84 11.98 35.78
CA CYS A 34 -24.83 11.14 36.47
C CYS A 34 -24.12 9.88 36.95
N VAL A 35 -23.71 9.96 38.21
CA VAL A 35 -23.30 8.81 39.03
C VAL A 35 -24.54 8.40 39.84
N GLY A 36 -24.78 7.09 39.88
CA GLY A 36 -25.50 6.47 41.01
C GLY A 36 -26.85 5.87 40.68
N THR A 37 -26.98 4.58 40.61
CA THR A 37 -27.50 3.77 41.71
C THR A 37 -27.52 2.28 41.29
N THR A 38 -26.92 1.48 42.12
CA THR A 38 -26.79 0.02 42.08
C THR A 38 -28.14 -0.66 42.38
N VAL A 39 -28.53 -1.65 41.56
CA VAL A 39 -29.39 -2.74 42.00
C VAL A 39 -28.76 -4.06 41.57
N ALA A 40 -28.41 -4.86 42.55
CA ALA A 40 -27.87 -6.20 42.36
C ALA A 40 -29.03 -7.19 42.15
N VAL A 41 -28.96 -7.97 41.05
CA VAL A 41 -29.64 -9.27 40.96
C VAL A 41 -28.65 -10.27 40.39
N GLY A 42 -28.41 -11.34 41.12
CA GLY A 42 -27.43 -12.34 40.85
C GLY A 42 -27.80 -13.25 39.66
N GLY A 43 -26.80 -13.57 38.87
CA GLY A 43 -26.81 -14.61 37.88
C GLY A 43 -25.35 -15.01 37.62
N LEU A 44 -24.93 -16.18 38.14
CA LEU A 44 -23.61 -16.76 37.90
C LEU A 44 -23.47 -17.08 36.38
N GLY A 45 -22.72 -16.27 35.67
CA GLY A 45 -22.15 -16.59 34.38
C GLY A 45 -20.66 -16.30 34.45
N LEU A 46 -19.82 -17.32 34.43
CA LEU A 46 -18.36 -17.21 34.39
C LEU A 46 -17.93 -16.56 33.07
N LEU A 47 -18.08 -15.25 32.98
CA LEU A 47 -17.38 -14.42 31.99
C LEU A 47 -16.01 -14.11 32.61
N THR A 48 -14.98 -14.85 32.21
CA THR A 48 -13.59 -14.42 32.42
C THR A 48 -13.32 -13.19 31.58
N GLY A 49 -13.83 -12.05 32.01
CA GLY A 49 -13.50 -10.75 31.49
C GLY A 49 -11.99 -10.51 31.67
N PHE A 50 -11.31 -10.07 30.64
CA PHE A 50 -10.00 -9.45 30.80
C PHE A 50 -10.12 -8.31 31.81
N PRO A 51 -9.21 -8.19 32.78
CA PRO A 51 -9.20 -7.00 33.62
C PRO A 51 -9.02 -5.78 32.73
N ALA A 52 -9.90 -4.81 32.85
CA ALA A 52 -9.87 -3.53 32.13
C ALA A 52 -8.71 -2.61 32.56
N SER A 53 -7.64 -3.17 33.03
CA SER A 53 -6.35 -2.54 33.35
C SER A 53 -5.24 -3.29 32.65
N ALA A 54 -5.29 -3.35 31.30
CA ALA A 54 -4.07 -3.59 30.55
C ALA A 54 -3.28 -2.28 30.58
N ALA A 55 -2.47 -2.09 31.61
CA ALA A 55 -1.29 -1.24 31.52
C ALA A 55 -0.66 -1.58 30.17
N SER A 56 -0.50 -0.61 29.26
CA SER A 56 -0.04 -0.75 27.89
C SER A 56 1.14 -1.73 27.85
N ALA A 57 0.87 -2.98 27.49
CA ALA A 57 1.91 -3.99 27.39
C ALA A 57 2.91 -3.47 26.37
N LYS A 58 4.15 -3.23 26.83
CA LYS A 58 5.18 -2.60 25.99
C LYS A 58 5.51 -3.53 24.84
N ARG A 59 5.62 -2.97 23.64
CA ARG A 59 6.15 -3.67 22.46
C ARG A 59 7.51 -4.27 22.77
N VAL A 60 7.84 -5.37 22.13
CA VAL A 60 9.16 -6.00 22.18
C VAL A 60 9.88 -5.68 20.88
N ALA A 61 11.08 -5.11 20.98
CA ALA A 61 11.89 -4.81 19.80
C ALA A 61 12.20 -6.07 18.99
N GLY A 62 12.10 -5.96 17.68
CA GLY A 62 12.43 -7.02 16.73
C GLY A 62 13.47 -6.54 15.71
N THR A 63 13.93 -7.46 14.87
CA THR A 63 14.79 -7.12 13.74
C THR A 63 13.98 -6.33 12.69
N PRO A 64 14.51 -5.22 12.16
CA PRO A 64 13.88 -4.51 11.05
C PRO A 64 13.65 -5.42 9.84
N LEU A 65 12.63 -5.12 9.04
CA LEU A 65 12.37 -5.88 7.83
C LEU A 65 13.50 -5.69 6.80
N PRO A 66 13.83 -6.73 6.00
CA PRO A 66 14.82 -6.60 4.95
C PRO A 66 14.37 -5.57 3.91
N PRO A 67 15.26 -4.68 3.46
CA PRO A 67 14.97 -3.74 2.40
C PRO A 67 14.87 -4.45 1.05
N GLY A 68 14.15 -3.83 0.10
CA GLY A 68 14.13 -4.24 -1.30
C GLY A 68 15.37 -3.77 -2.08
N ALA A 69 15.39 -4.08 -3.37
CA ALA A 69 16.39 -3.58 -4.29
C ALA A 69 16.29 -2.04 -4.40
N ALA A 70 17.42 -1.35 -4.35
CA ALA A 70 17.46 0.12 -4.41
C ALA A 70 16.85 0.65 -5.70
N LEU A 71 16.11 1.75 -5.61
CA LEU A 71 15.66 2.51 -6.79
C LEU A 71 16.81 3.36 -7.30
N ARG A 72 17.26 3.07 -8.53
CA ARG A 72 18.32 3.85 -9.21
C ARG A 72 17.69 4.98 -10.00
N VAL A 73 18.00 6.21 -9.64
CA VAL A 73 17.46 7.41 -10.29
C VAL A 73 18.57 8.20 -10.95
N GLN A 74 18.36 8.60 -12.20
CA GLN A 74 19.26 9.50 -12.92
C GLN A 74 18.71 10.93 -12.83
N PRO A 75 19.31 11.82 -12.02
CA PRO A 75 19.01 13.24 -12.07
C PRO A 75 19.61 13.85 -13.34
N VAL A 76 18.83 14.71 -14.01
CA VAL A 76 19.23 15.37 -15.25
C VAL A 76 18.84 16.84 -15.19
N LEU A 77 19.80 17.75 -15.35
CA LEU A 77 19.53 19.17 -15.55
C LEU A 77 19.47 19.46 -17.05
N VAL A 78 18.29 19.79 -17.55
CA VAL A 78 18.09 20.12 -18.97
C VAL A 78 18.02 21.62 -19.12
N TYR A 79 18.87 22.16 -19.98
CA TYR A 79 18.92 23.60 -20.27
C TYR A 79 19.51 23.89 -21.65
N GLN A 80 19.25 25.11 -22.12
CA GLN A 80 19.92 25.69 -23.27
C GLN A 80 20.23 27.16 -22.98
N LEU A 81 21.49 27.55 -23.10
CA LEU A 81 21.87 28.95 -22.93
C LEU A 81 21.46 29.78 -24.15
N PRO A 82 20.86 30.95 -23.92
CA PRO A 82 20.50 31.84 -25.03
C PRO A 82 21.74 32.43 -25.68
N VAL A 83 21.70 32.58 -27.00
CA VAL A 83 22.74 33.24 -27.78
C VAL A 83 22.22 34.62 -28.20
N ARG A 84 22.93 35.68 -27.77
CA ARG A 84 22.54 37.05 -28.09
C ARG A 84 22.50 37.28 -29.59
N GLN A 85 21.41 37.87 -30.06
CA GLN A 85 21.23 38.31 -31.44
C GLN A 85 20.83 39.78 -31.46
N GLU A 86 21.15 40.49 -32.54
CA GLU A 86 20.77 41.89 -32.71
C GLU A 86 19.39 41.99 -33.34
N ARG A 87 18.61 43.02 -32.90
CA ARG A 87 17.31 43.41 -33.45
C ARG A 87 16.25 42.31 -33.53
N THR A 88 16.35 41.30 -32.66
CA THR A 88 15.35 40.23 -32.51
C THR A 88 15.24 39.77 -31.07
N SER A 89 14.16 39.03 -30.72
CA SER A 89 14.05 38.32 -29.44
C SER A 89 15.01 37.14 -29.44
N TRP A 90 16.01 37.17 -28.57
CA TRP A 90 17.01 36.12 -28.44
C TRP A 90 17.01 35.42 -27.08
N ARG A 91 16.32 35.98 -26.09
CA ARG A 91 16.26 35.45 -24.72
C ARG A 91 14.93 34.82 -24.48
N GLY A 92 14.92 33.56 -24.02
CA GLY A 92 13.71 32.89 -23.52
C GLY A 92 13.28 33.43 -22.16
N TYR A 93 12.06 33.14 -21.78
CA TYR A 93 11.53 33.46 -20.46
C TYR A 93 12.09 32.48 -19.42
N GLY A 94 12.64 33.03 -18.33
CA GLY A 94 13.17 32.20 -17.25
C GLY A 94 14.40 31.37 -17.64
N GLY A 95 14.62 30.26 -16.99
CA GLY A 95 15.74 29.36 -17.24
C GLY A 95 17.09 29.89 -16.77
N LEU A 96 18.14 29.27 -17.31
CA LEU A 96 19.53 29.64 -17.07
C LEU A 96 20.01 30.50 -18.21
N GLN A 97 20.57 31.68 -17.89
CA GLN A 97 20.90 32.69 -18.89
C GLN A 97 22.42 32.77 -19.19
N SER A 98 23.25 32.19 -18.30
CA SER A 98 24.71 32.22 -18.41
C SER A 98 25.35 30.96 -17.86
N ALA A 99 26.62 30.71 -18.17
CA ALA A 99 27.41 29.62 -17.56
C ALA A 99 27.47 29.74 -16.02
N ALA A 100 27.59 30.95 -15.51
CA ALA A 100 27.57 31.19 -14.06
C ALA A 100 26.23 30.82 -13.40
N ASP A 101 25.09 30.96 -14.12
CA ASP A 101 23.79 30.50 -13.63
C ASP A 101 23.77 28.97 -13.58
N VAL A 102 24.33 28.31 -14.58
CA VAL A 102 24.42 26.83 -14.61
C VAL A 102 25.25 26.33 -13.43
N GLU A 103 26.42 26.89 -13.16
CA GLU A 103 27.27 26.51 -12.02
C GLU A 103 26.53 26.67 -10.69
N ARG A 104 25.84 27.81 -10.51
CA ARG A 104 25.03 28.03 -9.30
C ARG A 104 23.91 27.01 -9.14
N GLU A 105 23.25 26.67 -10.25
CA GLU A 105 22.15 25.72 -10.22
C GLU A 105 22.63 24.28 -9.98
N LEU A 106 23.73 23.87 -10.58
CA LEU A 106 24.36 22.56 -10.32
C LEU A 106 24.72 22.42 -8.85
N LYS A 107 25.29 23.47 -8.22
CA LYS A 107 25.59 23.46 -6.78
C LYS A 107 24.32 23.36 -5.94
N ARG A 108 23.26 24.10 -6.31
CA ARG A 108 21.97 24.08 -5.60
C ARG A 108 21.33 22.68 -5.69
N LEU A 109 21.20 22.14 -6.90
CA LEU A 109 20.67 20.80 -7.12
C LEU A 109 21.49 19.72 -6.41
N GLY A 110 22.82 19.85 -6.41
CA GLY A 110 23.69 18.93 -5.67
C GLY A 110 23.38 18.90 -4.16
N ASN A 111 23.04 20.03 -3.56
CA ASN A 111 22.61 20.09 -2.15
C ASN A 111 21.20 19.52 -1.96
N ASP A 112 20.25 19.87 -2.83
CA ASP A 112 18.88 19.37 -2.78
C ASP A 112 18.85 17.84 -2.91
N LEU A 113 19.63 17.26 -3.84
CA LEU A 113 19.74 15.82 -4.03
C LEU A 113 20.37 15.10 -2.82
N LYS A 114 21.38 15.71 -2.17
CA LYS A 114 21.94 15.17 -0.92
C LYS A 114 20.88 15.13 0.19
N GLN A 115 20.10 16.20 0.36
CA GLN A 115 19.02 16.23 1.33
C GLN A 115 17.94 15.21 1.01
N LEU A 116 17.54 15.08 -0.25
CA LEU A 116 16.57 14.08 -0.71
C LEU A 116 17.01 12.66 -0.33
N THR A 117 18.28 12.32 -0.59
CA THR A 117 18.83 11.01 -0.22
C THR A 117 18.84 10.80 1.30
N ALA A 118 19.20 11.82 2.07
CA ALA A 118 19.24 11.73 3.53
C ALA A 118 17.85 11.57 4.18
N GLN A 119 16.79 12.05 3.52
CA GLN A 119 15.41 11.92 3.97
C GLN A 119 14.73 10.63 3.50
N ALA A 120 15.34 9.89 2.57
CA ALA A 120 14.76 8.67 2.05
C ALA A 120 14.75 7.55 3.13
N GLU A 121 13.57 7.04 3.46
CA GLU A 121 13.37 5.90 4.38
C GLU A 121 13.35 4.55 3.64
N PHE A 122 13.80 4.54 2.39
CA PHE A 122 13.89 3.38 1.52
C PHE A 122 15.22 3.42 0.75
N PRO A 123 15.73 2.29 0.25
CA PRO A 123 16.95 2.27 -0.56
C PRO A 123 16.80 3.10 -1.83
N LEU A 124 17.48 4.24 -1.86
CA LEU A 124 17.53 5.18 -2.99
C LEU A 124 18.98 5.38 -3.42
N GLU A 125 19.26 5.13 -4.70
CA GLU A 125 20.55 5.37 -5.33
C GLU A 125 20.40 6.49 -6.37
N LEU A 126 20.81 7.70 -6.03
CA LEU A 126 20.92 8.79 -6.99
C LEU A 126 22.25 8.68 -7.74
N GLN A 127 22.16 8.53 -9.05
CA GLN A 127 23.33 8.59 -9.92
C GLN A 127 23.89 10.02 -9.96
N PRO A 128 25.14 10.23 -10.41
CA PRO A 128 25.68 11.58 -10.58
C PRO A 128 24.76 12.45 -11.45
N LEU A 129 24.52 13.68 -11.01
CA LEU A 129 23.74 14.67 -11.77
C LEU A 129 24.37 14.88 -13.14
N ARG A 130 23.60 14.68 -14.21
CA ARG A 130 24.01 14.94 -15.59
C ARG A 130 23.43 16.25 -16.10
N THR A 131 24.12 16.88 -17.03
CA THR A 131 23.60 17.97 -17.84
C THR A 131 23.07 17.43 -19.16
N VAL A 132 22.10 18.12 -19.74
CA VAL A 132 21.64 17.95 -21.11
C VAL A 132 21.52 19.35 -21.73
N SER A 133 22.52 19.75 -22.46
CA SER A 133 22.61 21.04 -23.18
C SER A 133 22.82 20.88 -24.69
N ASN A 134 22.99 19.64 -25.14
CA ASN A 134 23.20 19.28 -26.54
C ASN A 134 22.73 17.82 -26.82
N PRO A 135 22.60 17.43 -28.12
CA PRO A 135 22.11 16.08 -28.48
C PRO A 135 22.99 14.92 -27.99
N THR A 136 24.31 15.10 -27.89
CA THR A 136 25.22 14.06 -27.40
C THR A 136 24.99 13.76 -25.93
N GLU A 137 24.85 14.80 -25.10
CA GLU A 137 24.52 14.66 -23.69
C GLU A 137 23.12 14.03 -23.49
N LEU A 138 22.15 14.40 -24.35
CA LEU A 138 20.82 13.79 -24.34
C LEU A 138 20.89 12.28 -24.59
N GLN A 139 21.62 11.87 -25.63
CA GLN A 139 21.81 10.45 -25.94
C GLN A 139 22.44 9.71 -24.76
N ALA A 140 23.49 10.29 -24.16
CA ALA A 140 24.13 9.70 -22.98
C ALA A 140 23.18 9.60 -21.77
N ALA A 141 22.32 10.61 -21.55
CA ALA A 141 21.32 10.56 -20.50
C ALA A 141 20.26 9.49 -20.77
N CYS A 142 19.72 9.42 -21.98
CA CYS A 142 18.76 8.37 -22.38
C CYS A 142 19.35 6.95 -22.25
N GLY A 143 20.65 6.78 -22.46
CA GLY A 143 21.37 5.51 -22.30
C GLY A 143 21.69 5.12 -20.84
N SER A 144 21.41 5.96 -19.85
CA SER A 144 21.71 5.68 -18.44
C SER A 144 21.02 4.42 -17.93
N ALA A 145 21.74 3.58 -17.19
CA ALA A 145 21.18 2.39 -16.56
C ALA A 145 20.47 2.76 -15.26
N CYS A 146 19.27 3.32 -15.35
CA CYS A 146 18.45 3.76 -14.21
C CYS A 146 17.03 3.19 -14.28
N ASP A 147 16.33 3.24 -13.17
CA ASP A 147 14.93 2.80 -13.05
C ASP A 147 13.96 3.98 -13.31
N ALA A 148 14.39 5.23 -13.05
CA ALA A 148 13.62 6.44 -13.26
C ALA A 148 14.52 7.64 -13.54
N PHE A 149 13.95 8.69 -14.13
CA PHE A 149 14.59 10.00 -14.28
C PHE A 149 13.99 11.01 -13.29
N LEU A 150 14.86 11.87 -12.75
CA LEU A 150 14.47 13.14 -12.12
C LEU A 150 14.94 14.27 -13.05
N VAL A 151 14.02 14.84 -13.80
CA VAL A 151 14.30 15.81 -14.83
C VAL A 151 14.10 17.21 -14.28
N CYS A 152 15.21 17.95 -14.06
CA CYS A 152 15.20 19.36 -13.71
C CYS A 152 15.10 20.18 -15.01
N ALA A 153 13.88 20.55 -15.38
CA ALA A 153 13.54 21.12 -16.68
C ALA A 153 13.77 22.64 -16.70
N ALA A 154 15.04 23.08 -16.69
CA ALA A 154 15.38 24.50 -16.63
C ALA A 154 15.26 25.24 -17.98
N GLY A 155 15.07 24.53 -19.09
CA GLY A 155 14.92 25.06 -20.43
C GLY A 155 15.29 24.03 -21.48
N GLY A 156 15.50 24.48 -22.72
CA GLY A 156 15.89 23.64 -23.85
C GLY A 156 14.72 23.23 -24.75
N PRO A 157 15.01 22.56 -25.87
CA PRO A 157 14.00 22.11 -26.81
C PRO A 157 13.06 21.07 -26.20
N GLN A 158 11.76 21.15 -26.49
CA GLN A 158 10.75 20.20 -26.06
C GLN A 158 11.12 18.75 -26.45
N GLN A 159 11.71 18.56 -27.62
CA GLN A 159 12.14 17.24 -28.12
C GLN A 159 13.11 16.52 -27.19
N TRP A 160 13.85 17.23 -26.34
CA TRP A 160 14.71 16.59 -25.35
C TRP A 160 13.92 15.95 -24.21
N MET A 161 12.81 16.58 -23.79
CA MET A 161 11.89 16.01 -22.81
C MET A 161 11.14 14.80 -23.39
N GLU A 162 10.70 14.93 -24.64
CA GLU A 162 10.04 13.84 -25.38
C GLU A 162 10.98 12.63 -25.52
N ALA A 163 12.26 12.84 -25.79
CA ALA A 163 13.24 11.76 -25.88
C ALA A 163 13.46 11.03 -24.54
N LEU A 164 13.52 11.77 -23.43
CA LEU A 164 13.60 11.16 -22.09
C LEU A 164 12.34 10.36 -21.77
N ALA A 165 11.16 10.89 -22.08
CA ALA A 165 9.88 10.19 -21.89
C ALA A 165 9.75 8.95 -22.79
N ALA A 166 10.23 9.01 -24.03
CA ALA A 166 10.23 7.91 -24.98
C ALA A 166 11.05 6.69 -24.53
N THR A 167 11.93 6.85 -23.55
CA THR A 167 12.64 5.71 -22.93
C THR A 167 11.70 4.76 -22.16
N LYS A 168 10.45 5.11 -21.97
CA LYS A 168 9.41 4.39 -21.21
C LYS A 168 9.71 4.18 -19.73
N ARG A 169 10.78 4.79 -19.22
CA ARG A 169 11.07 4.84 -17.79
C ARG A 169 10.25 5.98 -17.16
N PRO A 170 9.80 5.84 -15.89
CA PRO A 170 9.16 6.94 -15.18
C PRO A 170 10.02 8.20 -15.19
N ASN A 171 9.38 9.34 -15.43
CA ASN A 171 10.01 10.65 -15.40
C ASN A 171 9.30 11.49 -14.35
N ILE A 172 10.03 12.00 -13.36
CA ILE A 172 9.56 13.04 -12.45
C ILE A 172 10.16 14.35 -12.92
N MET A 173 9.32 15.29 -13.33
CA MET A 173 9.74 16.61 -13.82
C MET A 173 9.73 17.60 -12.67
N PHE A 174 10.93 18.02 -12.25
CA PHE A 174 11.08 19.06 -11.24
C PHE A 174 11.27 20.41 -11.91
N VAL A 175 10.45 21.38 -11.56
CA VAL A 175 10.51 22.75 -12.04
C VAL A 175 10.60 23.72 -10.87
N ARG A 176 11.38 24.80 -11.05
CA ARG A 176 11.49 25.88 -10.06
C ARG A 176 10.61 27.06 -10.46
N HIS A 177 9.95 27.60 -9.46
CA HIS A 177 9.22 28.85 -9.58
C HIS A 177 9.74 29.91 -8.59
N LYS A 178 9.82 29.57 -7.30
CA LYS A 178 10.29 30.46 -6.22
C LYS A 178 11.55 29.94 -5.52
N SER A 179 11.90 28.67 -5.70
CA SER A 179 13.05 28.04 -5.03
C SER A 179 14.39 28.28 -5.75
N GLY A 180 14.39 29.03 -6.86
CA GLY A 180 15.59 29.32 -7.65
C GLY A 180 15.26 30.11 -8.90
N PRO A 181 16.07 30.00 -9.97
CA PRO A 181 15.72 30.58 -11.26
C PRO A 181 14.44 29.96 -11.78
N VAL A 182 13.53 30.75 -12.32
CA VAL A 182 12.28 30.24 -12.88
C VAL A 182 12.59 29.33 -14.07
N TYR A 183 12.16 28.07 -14.02
CA TYR A 183 12.28 27.18 -15.16
C TYR A 183 11.16 27.43 -16.18
N LEU A 184 11.44 27.17 -17.45
CA LEU A 184 10.49 27.38 -18.55
C LEU A 184 9.43 26.26 -18.56
N TYR A 185 8.68 26.15 -17.49
CA TYR A 185 7.81 25.00 -17.23
C TYR A 185 6.57 24.95 -18.12
N TYR A 186 6.00 26.09 -18.53
CA TYR A 186 4.76 26.07 -19.30
C TYR A 186 4.93 25.76 -20.79
N GLU A 187 6.15 25.71 -21.29
CA GLU A 187 6.45 25.16 -22.63
C GLU A 187 6.92 23.71 -22.57
N ILE A 188 7.40 23.25 -21.41
CA ILE A 188 8.00 21.92 -21.20
C ILE A 188 7.01 21.01 -20.46
N ALA A 189 6.52 21.45 -19.31
CA ALA A 189 5.62 20.68 -18.46
C ALA A 189 4.14 21.07 -18.64
N HIS A 190 3.86 21.86 -19.69
CA HIS A 190 2.55 22.43 -19.95
C HIS A 190 1.71 21.57 -20.93
N TRP A 191 0.69 22.19 -21.42
CA TRP A 191 -0.35 21.71 -22.32
C TRP A 191 0.12 20.82 -23.47
N ARG A 192 1.24 21.11 -24.10
CA ARG A 192 1.74 20.37 -25.27
C ARG A 192 2.32 19.02 -24.89
N LEU A 193 3.00 18.94 -23.74
CA LEU A 193 3.63 17.70 -23.29
C LEU A 193 2.67 16.84 -22.48
N LEU A 194 1.87 17.45 -21.62
CA LEU A 194 0.98 16.74 -20.67
C LEU A 194 -0.45 16.55 -21.19
N ARG A 195 -0.88 17.38 -22.15
CA ARG A 195 -2.28 17.41 -22.55
C ARG A 195 -2.64 16.30 -23.51
N LYS A 196 -3.63 15.52 -23.14
CA LYS A 196 -4.14 14.39 -23.92
C LYS A 196 -5.32 14.78 -24.83
N SER A 197 -5.64 16.08 -24.96
CA SER A 197 -6.76 16.56 -25.78
C SER A 197 -6.39 17.75 -26.62
N GLY A 198 -6.74 17.74 -27.90
CA GLY A 198 -6.66 18.86 -28.83
C GLY A 198 -5.29 19.18 -29.41
N ASP A 199 -4.25 18.47 -28.99
CA ASP A 199 -2.90 18.55 -29.55
C ASP A 199 -2.30 17.13 -29.61
N THR A 200 -1.60 16.84 -30.69
CA THR A 200 -1.04 15.51 -30.98
C THR A 200 0.26 15.20 -30.23
N LYS A 201 0.74 16.09 -29.38
CA LYS A 201 2.08 16.01 -28.78
C LYS A 201 2.12 15.58 -27.31
N ALA A 202 1.01 15.10 -26.76
CA ALA A 202 1.01 14.56 -25.40
C ALA A 202 1.80 13.25 -25.33
N GLU A 203 2.77 13.19 -24.41
CA GLU A 203 3.54 11.98 -24.17
C GLU A 203 2.77 10.98 -23.32
N PRO A 204 2.60 9.72 -23.75
CA PRO A 204 1.80 8.74 -23.03
C PRO A 204 2.32 8.41 -21.62
N ASN A 205 3.62 8.62 -21.39
CA ASN A 205 4.29 8.24 -20.15
C ASN A 205 4.45 9.41 -19.16
N LEU A 206 3.88 10.58 -19.49
CA LEU A 206 3.89 11.76 -18.63
C LEU A 206 2.46 12.19 -18.31
N ASP A 207 2.25 12.63 -17.07
CA ASP A 207 1.00 13.19 -16.62
C ASP A 207 1.26 14.37 -15.66
N TYR A 208 0.22 15.07 -15.26
CA TYR A 208 0.31 16.18 -14.28
C TYR A 208 0.90 15.73 -12.95
N ASP A 209 0.62 14.51 -12.54
CA ASP A 209 1.16 13.92 -11.31
C ASP A 209 2.67 13.71 -11.35
N ASP A 210 3.29 13.75 -12.54
CA ASP A 210 4.74 13.65 -12.68
C ASP A 210 5.45 14.99 -12.50
N VAL A 211 4.73 16.11 -12.45
CA VAL A 211 5.30 17.44 -12.32
C VAL A 211 5.33 17.89 -10.88
N VAL A 212 6.49 18.31 -10.42
CA VAL A 212 6.73 18.84 -9.07
C VAL A 212 7.28 20.26 -9.19
N VAL A 213 6.67 21.19 -8.45
CA VAL A 213 7.08 22.60 -8.41
C VAL A 213 7.68 22.91 -7.04
N ASP A 214 8.94 23.34 -7.01
CA ASP A 214 9.69 23.82 -5.84
C ASP A 214 9.94 22.84 -4.70
N GLU A 215 9.06 21.85 -4.47
CA GLU A 215 8.99 21.03 -3.26
C GLU A 215 9.66 19.65 -3.45
N PHE A 216 10.91 19.49 -2.99
CA PHE A 216 11.61 18.19 -3.07
C PHE A 216 10.95 17.08 -2.22
N GLY A 217 10.18 17.41 -1.19
CA GLY A 217 9.35 16.45 -0.46
C GLY A 217 8.32 15.75 -1.35
N GLU A 218 7.79 16.48 -2.32
CA GLU A 218 6.87 15.96 -3.33
C GLU A 218 7.58 15.03 -4.35
N VAL A 219 8.86 15.21 -4.60
CA VAL A 219 9.69 14.25 -5.35
C VAL A 219 9.86 12.95 -4.56
N LEU A 220 10.13 13.06 -3.25
CA LEU A 220 10.48 11.92 -2.41
C LEU A 220 9.38 10.87 -2.32
N TRP A 221 8.13 11.26 -2.12
CA TRP A 221 7.04 10.29 -2.04
C TRP A 221 6.76 9.61 -3.41
N ARG A 222 6.96 10.31 -4.54
CA ARG A 222 6.89 9.71 -5.88
C ARG A 222 7.98 8.67 -6.10
N LEU A 223 9.21 8.96 -5.65
CA LEU A 223 10.31 7.99 -5.69
C LEU A 223 10.03 6.79 -4.79
N ARG A 224 9.39 6.99 -3.62
CA ARG A 224 8.91 5.89 -2.75
C ARG A 224 7.90 5.01 -3.47
N ALA A 225 6.94 5.59 -4.18
CA ALA A 225 5.98 4.86 -5.00
C ALA A 225 6.66 4.01 -6.08
N LEU A 226 7.63 4.60 -6.78
CA LEU A 226 8.41 3.89 -7.80
C LEU A 226 9.30 2.79 -7.22
N TYR A 227 9.90 3.02 -6.04
CA TYR A 227 10.62 1.98 -5.30
C TYR A 227 9.70 0.80 -4.95
N GLY A 228 8.52 1.10 -4.41
CA GLY A 228 7.51 0.09 -4.09
C GLY A 228 7.09 -0.70 -5.32
N LEU A 229 6.80 -0.02 -6.41
CA LEU A 229 6.41 -0.62 -7.67
C LEU A 229 7.52 -1.48 -8.29
N LYS A 230 8.77 -1.02 -8.28
CA LYS A 230 9.94 -1.79 -8.75
C LYS A 230 10.06 -3.12 -8.03
N ASN A 231 9.91 -3.11 -6.69
CA ASN A 231 10.07 -4.31 -5.88
C ASN A 231 8.80 -5.21 -5.87
N ALA A 232 7.65 -4.65 -6.24
CA ALA A 232 6.40 -5.41 -6.34
C ALA A 232 6.24 -6.11 -7.69
N ARG A 233 6.82 -5.59 -8.77
CA ARG A 233 6.68 -6.17 -10.11
C ARG A 233 7.61 -7.37 -10.32
N GLY A 234 7.22 -8.27 -11.23
CA GLY A 234 8.04 -9.39 -11.66
C GLY A 234 8.34 -10.41 -10.56
N THR A 235 7.49 -10.49 -9.54
CA THR A 235 7.70 -11.36 -8.38
C THR A 235 7.05 -12.72 -8.57
N LYS A 236 7.58 -13.73 -7.85
CA LYS A 236 6.99 -15.06 -7.77
C LYS A 236 6.13 -15.21 -6.53
N VAL A 237 5.03 -15.91 -6.68
CA VAL A 237 4.09 -16.26 -5.61
C VAL A 237 3.97 -17.78 -5.52
N LEU A 238 4.31 -18.33 -4.37
CA LEU A 238 4.07 -19.74 -4.08
C LEU A 238 2.58 -19.92 -3.72
N ALA A 239 1.85 -20.68 -4.51
CA ALA A 239 0.43 -20.99 -4.32
C ALA A 239 0.27 -22.40 -3.72
N LEU A 240 0.17 -22.48 -2.39
CA LEU A 240 -0.02 -23.75 -1.69
C LEU A 240 -1.48 -24.20 -1.76
N GLY A 241 -1.71 -25.34 -2.36
CA GLY A 241 -3.04 -25.87 -2.65
C GLY A 241 -3.66 -25.32 -3.93
N GLY A 242 -2.91 -24.52 -4.72
CA GLY A 242 -3.35 -23.93 -5.98
C GLY A 242 -3.87 -22.51 -5.87
N MET A 243 -4.37 -21.98 -6.98
CA MET A 243 -5.02 -20.67 -7.03
C MET A 243 -6.48 -20.81 -6.58
N ALA A 244 -6.94 -19.86 -5.78
CA ALA A 244 -8.33 -19.79 -5.35
C ALA A 244 -8.76 -18.31 -5.28
N ALA A 245 -9.94 -18.02 -5.82
CA ALA A 245 -10.57 -16.70 -5.73
C ALA A 245 -12.04 -16.82 -5.34
N TYR A 246 -12.62 -15.72 -4.86
CA TYR A 246 -14.02 -15.71 -4.40
C TYR A 246 -15.06 -15.67 -5.52
N SER A 247 -14.65 -15.46 -6.76
CA SER A 247 -15.53 -15.54 -7.91
C SER A 247 -14.90 -16.34 -9.05
N ALA A 248 -15.71 -17.10 -9.79
CA ALA A 248 -15.23 -17.86 -10.93
C ALA A 248 -14.51 -16.99 -11.98
N PRO A 249 -15.05 -15.81 -12.40
CA PRO A 249 -14.32 -14.92 -13.30
C PRO A 249 -12.98 -14.43 -12.74
N ALA A 250 -12.89 -14.10 -11.45
CA ALA A 250 -11.63 -13.69 -10.84
C ALA A 250 -10.61 -14.83 -10.79
N GLN A 251 -11.06 -16.06 -10.57
CA GLN A 251 -10.21 -17.25 -10.60
C GLN A 251 -9.66 -17.51 -12.00
N GLU A 252 -10.49 -17.35 -13.02
CA GLU A 252 -10.11 -17.61 -14.41
C GLU A 252 -9.20 -16.51 -14.97
N LEU A 253 -9.61 -15.24 -14.81
CA LEU A 253 -8.96 -14.09 -15.45
C LEU A 253 -7.81 -13.51 -14.62
N GLY A 254 -7.85 -13.70 -13.31
CA GLY A 254 -6.93 -13.08 -12.37
C GLY A 254 -5.45 -13.40 -12.62
N PRO A 255 -5.04 -14.65 -12.76
CA PRO A 255 -3.63 -15.00 -13.00
C PRO A 255 -3.06 -14.34 -14.25
N ALA A 256 -3.84 -14.30 -15.35
CA ALA A 256 -3.45 -13.64 -16.59
C ALA A 256 -3.32 -12.10 -16.39
N HIS A 257 -4.24 -11.48 -15.66
CA HIS A 257 -4.15 -10.07 -15.30
C HIS A 257 -2.88 -9.77 -14.49
N ALA A 258 -2.60 -10.56 -13.46
CA ALA A 258 -1.40 -10.39 -12.64
C ALA A 258 -0.11 -10.57 -13.45
N GLN A 259 -0.07 -11.55 -14.35
CA GLN A 259 1.08 -11.76 -15.23
C GLN A 259 1.27 -10.60 -16.21
N GLN A 260 0.21 -10.19 -16.90
CA GLN A 260 0.30 -9.14 -17.94
C GLN A 260 0.60 -7.76 -17.39
N ARG A 261 -0.01 -7.38 -16.26
CA ARG A 261 0.10 -6.02 -15.69
C ARG A 261 1.25 -5.89 -14.71
N TRP A 262 1.53 -6.95 -13.94
CA TRP A 262 2.48 -6.92 -12.85
C TRP A 262 3.70 -7.82 -13.07
N GLY A 263 3.66 -8.71 -14.08
CA GLY A 263 4.72 -9.68 -14.35
C GLY A 263 4.80 -10.81 -13.32
N TYR A 264 3.70 -11.13 -12.61
CA TYR A 264 3.69 -12.15 -11.57
C TYR A 264 3.77 -13.55 -12.16
N GLU A 265 4.52 -14.42 -11.50
CA GLU A 265 4.61 -15.85 -11.77
C GLU A 265 4.04 -16.63 -10.57
N PHE A 266 3.09 -17.53 -10.80
CA PHE A 266 2.51 -18.38 -9.77
C PHE A 266 3.10 -19.78 -9.87
N VAL A 267 3.70 -20.24 -8.76
CA VAL A 267 4.26 -21.60 -8.63
C VAL A 267 3.35 -22.39 -7.70
N THR A 268 2.64 -23.35 -8.24
CA THR A 268 1.69 -24.16 -7.48
C THR A 268 2.36 -25.38 -6.86
N VAL A 269 2.11 -25.61 -5.57
CA VAL A 269 2.40 -26.85 -4.86
C VAL A 269 1.09 -27.44 -4.36
N SER A 270 0.78 -28.67 -4.77
CA SER A 270 -0.47 -29.32 -4.38
C SER A 270 -0.53 -29.65 -2.87
N HIS A 271 -1.74 -29.88 -2.35
CA HIS A 271 -1.91 -30.33 -0.98
C HIS A 271 -1.20 -31.67 -0.71
N GLU A 272 -1.19 -32.58 -1.69
CA GLU A 272 -0.50 -33.87 -1.57
C GLU A 272 1.03 -33.71 -1.48
N GLN A 273 1.62 -32.88 -2.36
CA GLN A 273 3.05 -32.56 -2.31
C GLN A 273 3.42 -31.91 -0.96
N LEU A 274 2.60 -30.97 -0.48
CA LEU A 274 2.81 -30.34 0.81
C LEU A 274 2.71 -31.36 1.94
N ALA A 275 1.72 -32.26 1.92
CA ALA A 275 1.55 -33.31 2.93
C ALA A 275 2.78 -34.22 3.01
N GLY A 276 3.34 -34.64 1.87
CA GLY A 276 4.57 -35.41 1.83
C GLY A 276 5.74 -34.68 2.50
N ARG A 277 5.93 -33.39 2.18
CA ARG A 277 6.99 -32.55 2.77
C ARG A 277 6.82 -32.38 4.27
N ILE A 278 5.61 -32.20 4.76
CA ILE A 278 5.30 -32.09 6.20
C ILE A 278 5.56 -33.41 6.92
N GLN A 279 5.18 -34.54 6.33
CA GLN A 279 5.44 -35.87 6.91
C GLN A 279 6.94 -36.13 7.04
N GLU A 280 7.73 -35.84 6.00
CA GLU A 280 9.18 -35.97 6.07
C GLU A 280 9.81 -35.04 7.13
N ALA A 281 9.37 -33.78 7.19
CA ALA A 281 9.84 -32.84 8.20
C ALA A 281 9.55 -33.32 9.63
N ARG A 282 8.41 -33.97 9.88
CA ARG A 282 8.04 -34.52 11.20
C ARG A 282 8.89 -35.75 11.59
N LYS A 283 9.41 -36.51 10.61
CA LYS A 283 10.29 -37.66 10.88
C LYS A 283 11.71 -37.22 11.23
N ASP A 284 12.12 -36.01 10.88
CA ASP A 284 13.44 -35.48 11.12
C ASP A 284 13.57 -34.96 12.57
N PRO A 285 14.40 -35.64 13.46
CA PRO A 285 14.58 -35.21 14.84
C PRO A 285 15.17 -33.79 14.96
N ALA A 286 15.99 -33.36 14.00
CA ALA A 286 16.62 -32.04 14.02
C ALA A 286 15.55 -30.95 13.75
N VAL A 287 14.63 -31.20 12.83
CA VAL A 287 13.49 -30.29 12.55
C VAL A 287 12.58 -30.18 13.77
N MET A 288 12.23 -31.32 14.39
CA MET A 288 11.39 -31.33 15.58
C MET A 288 12.05 -30.61 16.76
N GLN A 289 13.32 -30.85 17.01
CA GLN A 289 14.06 -30.16 18.06
C GLN A 289 14.15 -28.64 17.79
N GLN A 290 14.33 -28.25 16.53
CA GLN A 290 14.36 -26.84 16.15
C GLN A 290 12.99 -26.18 16.37
N ALA A 291 11.90 -26.85 15.98
CA ALA A 291 10.53 -26.36 16.19
C ALA A 291 10.22 -26.17 17.69
N GLU A 292 10.67 -27.11 18.54
CA GLU A 292 10.55 -27.00 19.99
C GLU A 292 11.31 -25.81 20.57
N ARG A 293 12.57 -25.59 20.12
CA ARG A 293 13.37 -24.41 20.52
C ARG A 293 12.70 -23.10 20.12
N GLN A 294 12.22 -23.00 18.88
CA GLN A 294 11.54 -21.80 18.38
C GLN A 294 10.22 -21.54 19.11
N THR A 295 9.47 -22.59 19.42
CA THR A 295 8.27 -22.51 20.25
C THR A 295 8.60 -21.94 21.62
N ALA A 296 9.63 -22.47 22.29
CA ALA A 296 10.06 -21.98 23.60
C ALA A 296 10.49 -20.50 23.52
N GLN A 297 11.23 -20.11 22.49
CA GLN A 297 11.65 -18.71 22.25
C GLN A 297 10.45 -17.76 22.05
N LEU A 298 9.45 -18.18 21.26
CA LEU A 298 8.24 -17.38 21.06
C LEU A 298 7.47 -17.19 22.37
N LEU A 299 7.25 -18.29 23.09
CA LEU A 299 6.46 -18.29 24.33
C LEU A 299 7.19 -17.62 25.52
N ALA A 300 8.50 -17.49 25.47
CA ALA A 300 9.29 -16.73 26.43
C ALA A 300 9.21 -15.21 26.24
N GLN A 301 8.68 -14.71 25.12
CA GLN A 301 8.52 -13.28 24.90
C GLN A 301 7.48 -12.71 25.87
N ARG A 302 7.84 -11.67 26.63
CA ARG A 302 7.00 -11.06 27.68
C ARG A 302 5.68 -10.47 27.19
N ASN A 303 5.53 -10.26 25.87
CA ASN A 303 4.33 -9.75 25.22
C ASN A 303 3.53 -10.84 24.49
N VAL A 304 3.85 -12.12 24.73
CA VAL A 304 3.14 -13.28 24.18
C VAL A 304 2.47 -14.05 25.28
N ALA A 305 1.19 -14.36 25.11
CA ALA A 305 0.43 -15.26 25.96
C ALA A 305 -0.09 -16.44 25.14
N LEU A 306 -0.03 -17.65 25.71
CA LEU A 306 -0.57 -18.86 25.08
C LEU A 306 -1.95 -19.19 25.67
N ALA A 307 -2.93 -19.36 24.78
CA ALA A 307 -4.29 -19.78 25.11
C ALA A 307 -4.79 -20.85 24.13
N THR A 308 -3.91 -21.71 23.73
CA THR A 308 -4.15 -22.96 22.99
C THR A 308 -3.10 -23.98 23.42
N GLU A 309 -3.12 -25.17 22.85
CA GLU A 309 -2.13 -26.19 23.18
C GLU A 309 -0.76 -25.88 22.56
N ARG A 310 0.30 -26.09 23.34
CA ARG A 310 1.69 -25.86 22.91
C ARG A 310 2.07 -26.63 21.66
N ARG A 311 1.53 -27.87 21.47
CA ARG A 311 1.81 -28.70 20.29
C ARG A 311 1.47 -28.01 18.98
N PHE A 312 0.41 -27.18 18.94
CA PHE A 312 0.04 -26.44 17.74
C PHE A 312 1.05 -25.37 17.34
N VAL A 313 1.73 -24.80 18.34
CA VAL A 313 2.83 -23.86 18.06
C VAL A 313 4.07 -24.61 17.53
N VAL A 314 4.35 -25.81 18.03
CA VAL A 314 5.40 -26.69 17.50
C VAL A 314 5.08 -27.05 16.04
N ASN A 315 3.86 -27.49 15.75
CA ASN A 315 3.40 -27.80 14.40
C ASN A 315 3.50 -26.59 13.46
N THR A 316 3.24 -25.38 13.97
CA THR A 316 3.45 -24.13 13.22
C THR A 316 4.91 -23.99 12.78
N TYR A 317 5.89 -24.26 13.64
CA TYR A 317 7.30 -24.13 13.28
C TYR A 317 7.79 -25.22 12.34
N VAL A 318 7.24 -26.44 12.41
CA VAL A 318 7.45 -27.48 11.38
C VAL A 318 6.94 -27.02 10.03
N ALA A 319 5.69 -26.51 9.99
CA ALA A 319 5.10 -25.98 8.77
C ALA A 319 5.89 -24.76 8.21
N LEU A 320 6.32 -23.87 9.09
CA LEU A 320 7.13 -22.69 8.73
C LEU A 320 8.46 -23.09 8.05
N LYS A 321 9.11 -24.14 8.56
CA LYS A 321 10.33 -24.71 7.93
C LYS A 321 10.04 -25.16 6.50
N VAL A 322 8.97 -25.91 6.31
CA VAL A 322 8.58 -26.45 4.98
C VAL A 322 8.19 -25.31 4.04
N PHE A 323 7.43 -24.32 4.49
CA PHE A 323 7.05 -23.16 3.67
C PHE A 323 8.30 -22.38 3.22
N ARG A 324 9.24 -22.12 4.12
CA ARG A 324 10.50 -21.44 3.78
C ARG A 324 11.36 -22.22 2.79
N ASP A 325 11.39 -23.54 2.91
CA ASP A 325 12.12 -24.38 1.94
C ASP A 325 11.49 -24.30 0.56
N LEU A 326 10.18 -24.45 0.46
CA LEU A 326 9.45 -24.33 -0.80
C LEU A 326 9.61 -22.93 -1.41
N MET A 327 9.55 -21.88 -0.61
CA MET A 327 9.79 -20.50 -1.08
C MET A 327 11.21 -20.33 -1.62
N ARG A 328 12.21 -20.93 -0.96
CA ARG A 328 13.61 -20.89 -1.41
C ARG A 328 13.83 -21.70 -2.69
N GLU A 329 13.30 -22.91 -2.76
CA GLU A 329 13.38 -23.80 -3.92
C GLU A 329 12.74 -23.19 -5.17
N THR A 330 11.64 -22.47 -5.00
CA THR A 330 10.90 -21.82 -6.11
C THR A 330 11.40 -20.41 -6.41
N GLY A 331 12.19 -19.81 -5.52
CA GLY A 331 12.57 -18.41 -5.60
C GLY A 331 11.42 -17.45 -5.32
N ALA A 332 10.34 -17.90 -4.67
CA ALA A 332 9.18 -17.08 -4.36
C ALA A 332 9.40 -16.28 -3.06
N ALA A 333 9.25 -14.97 -3.12
CA ALA A 333 9.26 -14.09 -1.94
C ALA A 333 7.87 -13.93 -1.31
N ASN A 334 6.84 -14.45 -1.96
CA ASN A 334 5.44 -14.32 -1.56
C ASN A 334 4.79 -15.71 -1.52
N VAL A 335 3.86 -15.91 -0.58
CA VAL A 335 3.11 -17.17 -0.45
C VAL A 335 1.63 -16.88 -0.18
N GLY A 336 0.77 -17.59 -0.88
CA GLY A 336 -0.66 -17.69 -0.59
C GLY A 336 -1.04 -19.13 -0.32
N VAL A 337 -2.11 -19.34 0.47
CA VAL A 337 -2.62 -20.67 0.77
C VAL A 337 -4.06 -20.80 0.30
N ALA A 338 -4.40 -21.92 -0.35
CA ALA A 338 -5.77 -22.22 -0.74
C ALA A 338 -6.39 -23.22 0.21
N HIS A 339 -7.69 -23.09 0.47
CA HIS A 339 -8.49 -24.02 1.27
C HIS A 339 -7.89 -24.27 2.68
N CYS A 340 -7.60 -23.19 3.40
CA CYS A 340 -6.86 -23.25 4.68
C CYS A 340 -7.49 -24.19 5.71
N MET A 341 -8.82 -24.28 5.85
CA MET A 341 -9.48 -25.14 6.81
C MET A 341 -9.59 -26.61 6.34
N GLY A 342 -10.20 -26.82 5.19
CA GLY A 342 -10.42 -28.19 4.68
C GLY A 342 -9.18 -28.87 4.11
N GLY A 343 -8.25 -28.10 3.55
CA GLY A 343 -7.03 -28.61 2.93
C GLY A 343 -5.82 -28.62 3.87
N LEU A 344 -5.53 -27.51 4.55
CA LEU A 344 -4.27 -27.35 5.26
C LEU A 344 -4.30 -27.81 6.73
N ILE A 345 -5.38 -27.60 7.47
CA ILE A 345 -5.44 -28.04 8.86
C ILE A 345 -5.15 -29.54 9.02
N PRO A 346 -5.73 -30.43 8.20
CA PRO A 346 -5.43 -31.87 8.28
C PRO A 346 -3.96 -32.21 8.00
N ILE A 347 -3.31 -31.45 7.13
CA ILE A 347 -1.91 -31.65 6.73
C ILE A 347 -0.95 -31.13 7.82
N LEU A 348 -1.21 -29.91 8.29
CA LEU A 348 -0.32 -29.21 9.20
C LEU A 348 -0.57 -29.57 10.68
N ASP A 349 -1.73 -30.15 11.00
CA ASP A 349 -2.24 -30.31 12.36
C ASP A 349 -2.27 -28.96 13.14
N THR A 350 -2.53 -27.90 12.41
CA THR A 350 -2.75 -26.51 12.87
C THR A 350 -3.19 -25.67 11.66
N PRO A 351 -3.97 -24.59 11.81
CA PRO A 351 -4.19 -23.66 10.71
C PRO A 351 -2.89 -22.93 10.34
N PRO A 352 -2.73 -22.46 9.10
CA PRO A 352 -1.54 -21.73 8.64
C PRO A 352 -1.40 -20.33 9.26
N CYS A 353 -2.36 -19.86 10.03
CA CYS A 353 -2.48 -18.47 10.51
C CYS A 353 -1.20 -17.95 11.20
N LEU A 354 -0.65 -18.70 12.16
CA LEU A 354 0.57 -18.29 12.85
C LEU A 354 1.81 -18.41 11.94
N VAL A 355 1.83 -19.36 10.98
CA VAL A 355 2.89 -19.45 9.96
C VAL A 355 2.92 -18.18 9.12
N LEU A 356 1.78 -17.77 8.59
CA LEU A 356 1.64 -16.56 7.76
C LEU A 356 1.98 -15.30 8.54
N SER A 357 1.58 -15.22 9.81
CA SER A 357 1.95 -14.13 10.72
C SER A 357 3.48 -14.01 10.85
N ILE A 358 4.18 -15.11 11.10
CA ILE A 358 5.65 -15.11 11.27
C ILE A 358 6.34 -14.73 9.96
N LEU A 359 5.91 -15.25 8.82
CA LEU A 359 6.49 -14.90 7.50
C LEU A 359 6.37 -13.40 7.21
N ASN A 360 5.20 -12.80 7.49
CA ASN A 360 5.01 -11.36 7.35
C ASN A 360 5.91 -10.56 8.33
N ASP A 361 6.08 -11.04 9.56
CA ASP A 361 6.98 -10.42 10.54
C ASP A 361 8.45 -10.47 10.11
N GLU A 362 8.83 -11.40 9.24
CA GLU A 362 10.16 -11.54 8.64
C GLU A 362 10.36 -10.71 7.38
N GLY A 363 9.30 -10.06 6.90
CA GLY A 363 9.33 -9.19 5.71
C GLY A 363 9.05 -9.91 4.39
N LEU A 364 8.70 -11.18 4.44
CA LEU A 364 8.06 -11.87 3.34
C LEU A 364 6.61 -11.44 3.26
N THR A 365 5.91 -11.76 2.17
CA THR A 365 4.46 -11.53 2.11
C THR A 365 3.71 -12.85 2.09
N ALA A 366 2.81 -13.02 3.04
CA ALA A 366 2.13 -14.27 3.26
C ALA A 366 0.62 -14.03 3.49
N PHE A 367 -0.21 -14.67 2.67
CA PHE A 367 -1.66 -14.41 2.60
C PHE A 367 -2.47 -15.68 2.86
N CYS A 368 -3.60 -15.52 3.56
CA CYS A 368 -4.50 -16.62 3.88
C CYS A 368 -5.27 -17.17 2.67
N HIS A 369 -5.23 -16.46 1.55
CA HIS A 369 -5.77 -16.90 0.27
C HIS A 369 -4.76 -16.63 -0.85
N THR A 370 -4.86 -17.37 -1.95
CA THR A 370 -4.11 -17.14 -3.18
C THR A 370 -4.84 -16.15 -4.11
N ASP A 371 -5.88 -15.51 -3.60
CA ASP A 371 -6.67 -14.51 -4.32
C ASP A 371 -5.82 -13.26 -4.61
N LEU A 372 -5.97 -12.74 -5.81
CA LEU A 372 -5.24 -11.54 -6.25
C LEU A 372 -5.66 -10.27 -5.51
N SER A 373 -6.91 -10.21 -5.01
CA SER A 373 -7.38 -9.12 -4.17
C SER A 373 -6.62 -9.00 -2.84
N HIS A 374 -5.88 -10.03 -2.47
CA HIS A 374 -4.93 -10.04 -1.34
C HIS A 374 -3.50 -9.79 -1.80
N THR A 375 -3.09 -10.55 -2.83
CA THR A 375 -1.69 -10.65 -3.22
C THR A 375 -1.19 -9.34 -3.83
N LEU A 376 -1.89 -8.76 -4.81
CA LEU A 376 -1.44 -7.55 -5.49
C LEU A 376 -1.34 -6.35 -4.54
N PRO A 377 -2.40 -5.97 -3.78
CA PRO A 377 -2.30 -4.84 -2.87
C PRO A 377 -1.37 -5.12 -1.69
N GLY A 378 -1.31 -6.36 -1.21
CA GLY A 378 -0.45 -6.73 -0.10
C GLY A 378 1.03 -6.62 -0.42
N VAL A 379 1.45 -7.09 -1.59
CA VAL A 379 2.83 -6.97 -2.05
C VAL A 379 3.20 -5.50 -2.32
N LEU A 380 2.32 -4.74 -2.99
CA LEU A 380 2.57 -3.32 -3.25
C LEU A 380 2.69 -2.52 -1.94
N LEU A 381 1.75 -2.70 -0.99
CA LEU A 381 1.80 -2.04 0.31
C LEU A 381 3.06 -2.40 1.10
N ARG A 382 3.45 -3.68 1.10
CA ARG A 382 4.69 -4.13 1.76
C ARG A 382 5.90 -3.34 1.29
N TRP A 383 6.05 -3.15 -0.01
CA TRP A 383 7.20 -2.47 -0.58
C TRP A 383 7.12 -0.95 -0.50
N VAL A 384 5.95 -0.36 -0.71
CA VAL A 384 5.75 1.09 -0.55
C VAL A 384 5.97 1.53 0.90
N SER A 385 5.41 0.77 1.86
CA SER A 385 5.47 1.14 3.28
C SER A 385 6.73 0.67 4.00
N ASN A 386 7.45 -0.29 3.44
CA ASN A 386 8.50 -1.08 4.11
C ASN A 386 8.03 -1.68 5.46
N LYS A 387 6.75 -2.10 5.52
CA LYS A 387 6.10 -2.70 6.69
C LYS A 387 5.30 -3.93 6.28
N PRO A 388 4.95 -4.83 7.20
CA PRO A 388 4.02 -5.90 6.89
C PRO A 388 2.69 -5.35 6.39
N SER A 389 2.09 -6.04 5.42
CA SER A 389 0.70 -5.86 5.04
C SER A 389 -0.15 -6.92 5.73
N PHE A 390 -1.38 -6.57 6.06
CA PHE A 390 -2.32 -7.45 6.73
C PHE A 390 -3.64 -7.51 5.96
N VAL A 391 -4.04 -8.71 5.55
CA VAL A 391 -5.32 -8.96 4.87
C VAL A 391 -6.41 -9.18 5.90
N CYS A 392 -7.53 -8.48 5.75
CA CYS A 392 -8.67 -8.54 6.64
C CYS A 392 -9.98 -8.73 5.87
N ASN A 393 -10.92 -9.43 6.47
CA ASN A 393 -12.33 -9.31 6.11
C ASN A 393 -12.88 -8.05 6.75
N SER A 394 -13.59 -7.23 5.98
CA SER A 394 -14.21 -6.02 6.50
C SER A 394 -15.67 -6.26 6.86
N HIS A 395 -16.08 -5.74 8.01
CA HIS A 395 -17.49 -5.48 8.29
C HIS A 395 -17.98 -4.35 7.39
N PHE A 396 -19.29 -4.21 7.23
CA PHE A 396 -19.89 -3.14 6.43
C PHE A 396 -19.63 -1.77 7.09
N PRO A 397 -19.04 -0.77 6.40
CA PRO A 397 -18.76 0.53 7.00
C PRO A 397 -20.04 1.23 7.46
N HIS A 398 -20.07 1.70 8.72
CA HIS A 398 -21.21 2.40 9.29
C HIS A 398 -20.76 3.42 10.35
N ALA A 399 -21.49 4.50 10.51
CA ALA A 399 -21.20 5.56 11.48
C ALA A 399 -19.74 6.07 11.45
N GLY A 400 -19.10 6.02 10.28
CA GLY A 400 -17.69 6.43 10.13
C GLY A 400 -16.66 5.42 10.60
N VAL A 401 -17.08 4.20 10.91
CA VAL A 401 -16.21 3.11 11.38
C VAL A 401 -16.34 1.88 10.49
N VAL A 402 -15.24 1.15 10.32
CA VAL A 402 -15.21 -0.19 9.77
C VAL A 402 -14.43 -1.11 10.72
N THR A 403 -14.96 -2.28 11.01
CA THR A 403 -14.25 -3.34 11.75
C THR A 403 -13.56 -4.24 10.74
N LEU A 404 -12.26 -4.43 10.91
CA LEU A 404 -11.43 -5.32 10.12
C LEU A 404 -10.96 -6.48 10.98
N ALA A 405 -11.07 -7.70 10.47
CA ALA A 405 -10.72 -8.89 11.24
C ALA A 405 -10.07 -9.98 10.39
N HIS A 406 -9.04 -10.64 10.94
CA HIS A 406 -8.50 -11.90 10.41
C HIS A 406 -7.68 -12.66 11.45
N CYS A 407 -7.41 -13.95 11.20
CA CYS A 407 -6.66 -14.81 12.13
C CYS A 407 -5.14 -14.84 11.84
N ALA A 408 -4.68 -14.37 10.70
CA ALA A 408 -3.27 -14.42 10.25
C ALA A 408 -2.53 -13.08 10.42
N ALA A 409 -2.84 -12.34 11.47
CA ALA A 409 -2.31 -11.00 11.70
C ALA A 409 -0.79 -11.00 11.95
N PRO A 410 -0.01 -10.17 11.23
CA PRO A 410 1.37 -9.88 11.60
C PRO A 410 1.43 -9.25 12.99
N ARG A 411 2.46 -9.61 13.74
CA ARG A 411 2.70 -9.07 15.08
C ARG A 411 3.58 -7.81 15.07
N LYS A 412 4.23 -7.53 13.93
CA LYS A 412 5.22 -6.47 13.76
C LYS A 412 4.76 -5.42 12.76
N MET A 413 3.51 -4.94 12.90
CA MET A 413 2.84 -4.06 11.94
C MET A 413 3.57 -2.73 11.65
N ASN A 414 4.45 -2.27 12.56
CA ASN A 414 5.30 -1.10 12.31
C ASN A 414 6.64 -1.45 11.62
N GLY A 415 6.86 -2.72 11.26
CA GLY A 415 8.07 -3.24 10.63
C GLY A 415 9.25 -3.43 11.59
N ARG A 416 9.10 -3.13 12.90
CA ARG A 416 10.20 -3.12 13.86
C ARG A 416 9.88 -3.83 15.18
N ASP A 417 8.78 -3.46 15.83
CA ASP A 417 8.46 -3.91 17.19
C ASP A 417 7.26 -4.85 17.18
N TYR A 418 7.33 -5.91 18.00
CA TYR A 418 6.23 -6.85 18.16
C TYR A 418 5.14 -6.30 19.07
N GLU A 419 3.91 -6.27 18.58
CA GLU A 419 2.71 -5.93 19.35
C GLU A 419 2.40 -7.03 20.39
N PRO A 420 1.70 -6.69 21.49
CA PRO A 420 1.18 -7.70 22.43
C PRO A 420 0.28 -8.68 21.70
N THR A 421 0.51 -9.98 21.93
CA THR A 421 -0.14 -11.02 21.15
C THR A 421 -0.57 -12.17 22.07
N LYS A 422 -1.79 -12.67 21.86
CA LYS A 422 -2.27 -13.92 22.43
C LYS A 422 -2.35 -14.97 21.33
N ILE A 423 -1.71 -16.11 21.51
CA ILE A 423 -1.83 -17.26 20.60
C ILE A 423 -3.05 -18.05 21.06
N MET A 424 -4.06 -18.15 20.18
CA MET A 424 -5.35 -18.78 20.44
C MET A 424 -5.65 -19.80 19.35
N THR A 425 -6.74 -20.57 19.53
CA THR A 425 -7.31 -21.38 18.45
C THR A 425 -7.79 -20.48 17.31
N HIS A 426 -7.78 -20.98 16.08
CA HIS A 426 -8.48 -20.37 14.95
C HIS A 426 -9.97 -20.26 15.27
N TYR A 427 -10.63 -19.17 14.92
CA TYR A 427 -11.99 -18.89 15.39
C TYR A 427 -12.99 -19.94 14.88
N GLU A 428 -13.08 -20.15 13.59
CA GLU A 428 -14.12 -20.99 12.97
C GLU A 428 -13.93 -22.50 13.23
N SER A 429 -12.69 -22.95 13.43
CA SER A 429 -12.41 -24.38 13.69
C SER A 429 -12.21 -24.72 15.16
N ASP A 430 -12.10 -23.69 16.01
CA ASP A 430 -11.67 -23.81 17.42
C ASP A 430 -10.46 -24.74 17.62
N TYR A 431 -9.52 -24.72 16.65
CA TYR A 431 -8.40 -25.63 16.55
C TYR A 431 -7.08 -24.89 16.26
N GLY A 432 -5.95 -25.44 16.72
CA GLY A 432 -4.60 -25.04 16.33
C GLY A 432 -4.12 -23.73 16.92
N ALA A 433 -3.27 -23.01 16.17
CA ALA A 433 -2.64 -21.77 16.63
C ALA A 433 -2.87 -20.62 15.63
N ALA A 434 -3.48 -19.54 16.12
CA ALA A 434 -3.73 -18.29 15.41
C ALA A 434 -3.36 -17.09 16.29
N THR A 435 -3.09 -15.94 15.68
CA THR A 435 -2.72 -14.73 16.41
C THR A 435 -3.96 -13.88 16.76
N LYS A 436 -4.03 -13.44 18.02
CA LYS A 436 -4.83 -12.28 18.45
C LYS A 436 -3.86 -11.18 18.82
N VAL A 437 -3.65 -10.25 17.89
CA VAL A 437 -2.77 -9.09 18.07
C VAL A 437 -3.57 -7.96 18.70
N GLN A 438 -2.99 -7.29 19.70
CA GLN A 438 -3.56 -6.11 20.33
C GLN A 438 -2.97 -4.87 19.68
N TYR A 439 -3.74 -4.19 18.85
CA TYR A 439 -3.31 -3.03 18.12
C TYR A 439 -3.35 -1.75 18.96
N ARG A 440 -2.44 -0.83 18.64
CA ARG A 440 -2.35 0.45 19.33
C ARG A 440 -3.44 1.41 18.83
N LYS A 441 -4.25 1.94 19.74
CA LYS A 441 -5.20 3.04 19.44
C LYS A 441 -4.46 4.28 18.94
N GLY A 442 -5.09 5.00 18.03
CA GLY A 442 -4.52 6.21 17.42
C GLY A 442 -3.53 5.95 16.29
N GLN A 443 -3.22 4.69 15.97
CA GLN A 443 -2.34 4.37 14.85
C GLN A 443 -3.03 4.66 13.53
N VAL A 444 -2.41 5.50 12.69
CA VAL A 444 -2.85 5.76 11.32
C VAL A 444 -2.59 4.54 10.45
N ILE A 445 -3.52 4.20 9.58
CA ILE A 445 -3.40 3.10 8.63
C ILE A 445 -3.88 3.50 7.23
N THR A 446 -3.28 2.86 6.24
CA THR A 446 -3.77 2.80 4.87
C THR A 446 -4.60 1.54 4.69
N CYS A 447 -5.79 1.67 4.13
CA CYS A 447 -6.67 0.57 3.76
C CYS A 447 -6.86 0.54 2.24
N LEU A 448 -6.61 -0.60 1.62
CA LEU A 448 -6.85 -0.85 0.20
C LEU A 448 -7.91 -1.93 0.03
N ILE A 449 -8.91 -1.65 -0.77
CA ILE A 449 -10.04 -2.54 -1.04
C ILE A 449 -10.15 -2.72 -2.55
N PRO A 450 -9.45 -3.68 -3.16
CA PRO A 450 -9.63 -3.96 -4.58
C PRO A 450 -10.96 -4.68 -4.83
N ASN A 451 -11.52 -4.50 -6.03
CA ASN A 451 -12.56 -5.42 -6.49
C ASN A 451 -11.95 -6.81 -6.78
N LEU A 452 -12.81 -7.83 -6.93
CA LEU A 452 -12.35 -9.22 -7.09
C LEU A 452 -11.47 -9.45 -8.33
N HIS A 453 -11.58 -8.61 -9.34
CA HIS A 453 -10.76 -8.65 -10.57
C HIS A 453 -9.48 -7.82 -10.48
N CYS A 454 -9.27 -7.06 -9.40
CA CYS A 454 -8.15 -6.15 -9.20
C CYS A 454 -7.98 -5.06 -10.28
N THR A 455 -9.06 -4.74 -10.99
CA THR A 455 -9.10 -3.69 -12.02
C THR A 455 -9.55 -2.33 -11.48
N LYS A 456 -10.13 -2.33 -10.28
CA LYS A 456 -10.57 -1.15 -9.56
C LYS A 456 -10.15 -1.27 -8.09
N TRP A 457 -9.44 -0.26 -7.60
CA TRP A 457 -8.94 -0.24 -6.22
C TRP A 457 -9.48 0.98 -5.50
N PHE A 458 -9.97 0.77 -4.29
CA PHE A 458 -10.46 1.80 -3.39
C PHE A 458 -9.46 1.98 -2.26
N GLY A 459 -9.09 3.23 -2.00
CA GLY A 459 -8.18 3.58 -0.91
C GLY A 459 -8.86 4.48 0.11
N VAL A 460 -8.62 4.20 1.37
CA VAL A 460 -9.05 5.05 2.47
C VAL A 460 -8.02 5.07 3.58
N ARG A 461 -7.80 6.25 4.15
CA ARG A 461 -7.02 6.42 5.39
C ARG A 461 -7.93 6.27 6.58
N GLY A 462 -7.44 5.62 7.61
CA GLY A 462 -8.14 5.51 8.87
C GLY A 462 -7.22 5.58 10.07
N GLN A 463 -7.83 5.54 11.24
CA GLN A 463 -7.12 5.50 12.50
C GLN A 463 -7.72 4.41 13.38
N ILE A 464 -6.87 3.57 13.98
CA ILE A 464 -7.32 2.51 14.87
C ILE A 464 -7.95 3.15 16.11
N ALA A 465 -9.27 2.97 16.26
CA ALA A 465 -10.05 3.44 17.39
C ALA A 465 -10.04 2.43 18.55
N ASP A 466 -10.15 1.14 18.21
CA ASP A 466 -10.13 0.05 19.17
C ASP A 466 -9.58 -1.25 18.56
N SER A 467 -9.36 -2.23 19.42
CA SER A 467 -9.03 -3.62 19.08
C SER A 467 -10.00 -4.54 19.83
N PRO A 468 -11.23 -4.70 19.29
CA PRO A 468 -12.31 -5.37 20.00
C PRO A 468 -12.09 -6.88 20.11
N GLY A 469 -13.06 -7.56 20.72
CA GLY A 469 -13.05 -9.00 20.92
C GLY A 469 -14.36 -9.65 20.52
N PHE A 470 -14.92 -9.26 19.37
CA PHE A 470 -16.16 -9.85 18.85
C PHE A 470 -15.98 -11.32 18.49
N ASP A 471 -17.10 -12.05 18.42
CA ASP A 471 -17.12 -13.46 18.03
C ASP A 471 -16.91 -13.64 16.54
N MET A 472 -15.67 -13.41 16.10
CA MET A 472 -15.17 -13.54 14.73
C MET A 472 -13.67 -13.78 14.73
N CYS A 473 -13.00 -13.71 13.59
CA CYS A 473 -11.54 -13.84 13.46
C CYS A 473 -10.79 -13.09 14.56
N ARG A 474 -9.75 -13.70 15.10
CA ARG A 474 -9.12 -13.35 16.39
C ARG A 474 -8.51 -11.96 16.46
N SER A 475 -7.78 -11.51 15.42
CA SER A 475 -7.19 -10.17 15.39
C SER A 475 -8.17 -9.19 14.75
N GLN A 476 -8.59 -8.18 15.50
CA GLN A 476 -9.63 -7.23 15.11
C GLN A 476 -9.16 -5.80 15.35
N MET A 477 -9.57 -4.90 14.45
CA MET A 477 -9.38 -3.47 14.62
C MET A 477 -10.60 -2.70 14.15
N ASP A 478 -11.10 -1.81 15.00
CA ASP A 478 -12.08 -0.79 14.63
C ASP A 478 -11.34 0.42 14.06
N ILE A 479 -11.67 0.78 12.84
CA ILE A 479 -11.02 1.87 12.12
C ILE A 479 -12.00 3.03 11.97
N THR A 480 -11.68 4.18 12.56
CA THR A 480 -12.35 5.43 12.22
C THR A 480 -11.88 5.86 10.84
N ILE A 481 -12.80 5.92 9.89
CA ILE A 481 -12.52 6.30 8.50
C ILE A 481 -12.32 7.81 8.42
N GLN A 482 -11.17 8.22 7.89
CA GLN A 482 -10.86 9.62 7.61
C GLN A 482 -11.14 9.93 6.14
N GLY A 483 -12.41 10.20 5.82
CA GLY A 483 -12.87 10.43 4.46
C GLY A 483 -14.38 10.23 4.29
N ASP A 484 -14.83 10.17 3.05
CA ASP A 484 -16.25 9.94 2.72
C ASP A 484 -16.63 8.46 2.84
N TRP A 485 -16.88 8.00 4.08
CA TRP A 485 -17.26 6.62 4.34
C TRP A 485 -18.62 6.25 3.73
N ARG A 486 -19.54 7.20 3.55
CA ARG A 486 -20.85 6.93 2.94
C ARG A 486 -20.72 6.67 1.45
N ARG A 487 -19.85 7.40 0.78
CA ARG A 487 -19.51 7.15 -0.61
C ARG A 487 -18.76 5.82 -0.76
N LEU A 488 -17.76 5.56 0.08
CA LEU A 488 -17.07 4.27 0.12
C LEU A 488 -18.05 3.10 0.26
N THR A 489 -18.97 3.18 1.22
CA THR A 489 -19.98 2.12 1.47
C THR A 489 -20.86 1.82 0.26
N ARG A 490 -21.17 2.84 -0.56
CA ARG A 490 -21.99 2.67 -1.77
C ARG A 490 -21.22 2.16 -2.98
N GLU A 491 -19.92 2.44 -3.04
CA GLU A 491 -19.12 2.23 -4.24
C GLU A 491 -18.14 1.04 -4.11
N MET A 492 -17.82 0.59 -2.89
CA MET A 492 -16.91 -0.54 -2.70
C MET A 492 -17.50 -1.83 -3.31
N GLU A 493 -16.67 -2.52 -4.09
CA GLU A 493 -17.04 -3.74 -4.78
C GLU A 493 -16.41 -4.99 -4.15
N GLY A 494 -15.38 -4.82 -3.33
CA GLY A 494 -14.70 -5.87 -2.60
C GLY A 494 -14.98 -5.80 -1.10
N PHE A 495 -14.74 -6.91 -0.39
CA PHE A 495 -14.86 -6.99 1.06
C PHE A 495 -13.55 -7.35 1.75
N HIS A 496 -12.52 -7.71 0.99
CA HIS A 496 -11.18 -7.89 1.50
C HIS A 496 -10.48 -6.54 1.55
N THR A 497 -9.96 -6.22 2.71
CA THR A 497 -9.20 -4.99 2.96
C THR A 497 -7.77 -5.36 3.31
N VAL A 498 -6.82 -4.80 2.57
CA VAL A 498 -5.41 -4.96 2.88
C VAL A 498 -4.90 -3.68 3.54
N VAL A 499 -4.27 -3.82 4.70
CA VAL A 499 -3.86 -2.68 5.51
C VAL A 499 -2.37 -2.69 5.84
N CYS A 500 -1.81 -1.50 6.05
CA CYS A 500 -0.51 -1.30 6.69
C CYS A 500 -0.54 -0.07 7.59
N TYR A 501 0.41 0.05 8.52
CA TYR A 501 0.57 1.23 9.35
C TYR A 501 1.19 2.40 8.57
N GLY A 502 0.59 3.57 8.65
CA GLY A 502 0.98 4.80 7.99
C GLY A 502 -0.03 5.26 6.94
N ASP A 503 0.26 6.37 6.28
CA ASP A 503 -0.52 6.93 5.16
C ASP A 503 0.31 6.85 3.89
N TYR A 504 -0.15 6.05 2.93
CA TYR A 504 0.52 5.80 1.65
C TYR A 504 -0.43 5.88 0.45
N LEU A 505 -1.59 6.52 0.62
CA LEU A 505 -2.60 6.56 -0.45
C LEU A 505 -2.08 7.27 -1.71
N ARG A 506 -1.28 8.34 -1.55
CA ARG A 506 -0.68 9.06 -2.69
C ARG A 506 0.29 8.17 -3.45
N GLU A 507 1.18 7.50 -2.72
CA GLU A 507 2.16 6.58 -3.30
C GLU A 507 1.49 5.42 -4.03
N ILE A 508 0.43 4.85 -3.46
CA ILE A 508 -0.33 3.77 -4.09
C ILE A 508 -1.02 4.26 -5.36
N GLY A 509 -1.72 5.40 -5.31
CA GLY A 509 -2.40 5.97 -6.48
C GLY A 509 -1.42 6.22 -7.63
N TYR A 510 -0.27 6.82 -7.33
CA TYR A 510 0.78 7.08 -8.32
C TYR A 510 1.39 5.78 -8.87
N ALA A 511 1.65 4.77 -8.03
CA ALA A 511 2.13 3.47 -8.49
C ALA A 511 1.12 2.79 -9.42
N LEU A 512 -0.17 2.81 -9.10
CA LEU A 512 -1.24 2.24 -9.93
C LEU A 512 -1.37 2.95 -11.28
N GLN A 513 -1.22 4.27 -11.30
CA GLN A 513 -1.15 5.05 -12.54
C GLN A 513 0.00 4.57 -13.45
N LYS A 514 1.18 4.25 -12.86
CA LYS A 514 2.33 3.73 -13.61
C LYS A 514 2.17 2.25 -14.01
N VAL A 515 1.31 1.48 -13.35
CA VAL A 515 0.90 0.15 -13.83
C VAL A 515 -0.01 0.29 -15.05
N GLY A 516 -0.95 1.20 -15.00
CA GLY A 516 -1.94 1.46 -16.03
C GLY A 516 -3.09 0.45 -16.09
N GLY A 517 -4.25 0.91 -16.50
CA GLY A 517 -5.44 0.07 -16.67
C GLY A 517 -6.08 -0.40 -15.35
N ILE A 518 -5.79 0.28 -14.25
CA ILE A 518 -6.40 0.09 -12.94
C ILE A 518 -7.07 1.40 -12.54
N GLU A 519 -8.36 1.36 -12.26
CA GLU A 519 -9.09 2.51 -11.72
C GLU A 519 -8.74 2.68 -10.24
N TRP A 520 -8.30 3.89 -9.86
CA TRP A 520 -7.99 4.25 -8.48
C TRP A 520 -8.99 5.26 -7.95
N ARG A 521 -9.53 5.01 -6.76
CA ARG A 521 -10.42 5.94 -6.05
C ARG A 521 -9.93 6.15 -4.62
N ASN A 522 -9.57 7.38 -4.29
CA ASN A 522 -9.16 7.78 -2.94
C ASN A 522 -10.35 8.46 -2.22
N TYR A 523 -10.83 7.84 -1.15
CA TYR A 523 -11.97 8.34 -0.37
C TYR A 523 -11.56 9.24 0.80
N SER A 524 -10.26 9.44 1.01
CA SER A 524 -9.71 10.34 2.03
C SER A 524 -9.32 11.71 1.48
N GLU A 525 -9.33 11.88 0.17
CA GLU A 525 -9.21 13.18 -0.49
C GLU A 525 -10.58 13.80 -0.71
N PRO A 526 -10.70 15.13 -0.67
CA PRO A 526 -11.92 15.80 -1.12
C PRO A 526 -12.25 15.38 -2.55
N ALA A 527 -13.54 15.17 -2.84
CA ALA A 527 -14.01 14.79 -4.18
C ALA A 527 -13.84 15.95 -5.18
#